data_09f09b6d194dceb4edf9262bf9d28f72
#
_entry.id   09f09b6d194dceb4edf9262bf9d28f72
#
_cell.length_a   1.000
_cell.length_b   1.000
_cell.length_c   1.000
_cell.angle_alpha   90.00
_cell.angle_beta   90.00
_cell.angle_gamma   90.00
#
_symmetry.space_group_name_H-M   'P 1'
#
loop_
_entity.id
_entity.type
_entity.pdbx_description
1 polymer ?
#
loop_
_entity_poly.entity_id
_entity_poly.type
_entity_poly.pdbx_seq_one_letter_code
_entity_poly.pdbx_strand_id
1 'polypeptide(L)'
;MKKVAILGSTGSIGTQTLDVVRANADLEVVGLAAGSNVEMLEKQIREFHPKLVAVWKEEAARDLAVRVQDLDVKIVSQMGGLIELARMQESDILVTAIVGMIGIRPTMEAILAGKDIALANKETLVTAGHLIMPLAKQFSVQILPVDSEHSAIFQALHGEKREQIHKLLITASGGPFRGKKTADLEKVTLEDTLKHPNWVMGQKITVDSATLVNKGLEVMEARWLFDVDLDHIQVVVQPQSIIHSMVEFEDGAVIAQLGTPDMRLPIQYALCYPDRRFLKGDRLDFHMLKQITFEEPDRETFKGLPMAIEAAQTGGSMPTVFNAANELAVRKFLQNKISFLDIYEIIGQSMSRHTAVADPDLDQILEIEKETYQWIESRW
;
A
#
# COMPACT_ATOMS: atom_id res chain seq x y z
N MET A 1 -22.92 -14.65 1.52
CA MET A 1 -21.68 -14.45 0.75
C MET A 1 -21.27 -13.00 0.93
N LYS A 2 -20.01 -12.76 1.32
CA LYS A 2 -19.43 -11.40 1.40
C LYS A 2 -19.07 -10.91 0.00
N LYS A 3 -19.56 -9.76 -0.39
CA LYS A 3 -19.44 -9.21 -1.73
C LYS A 3 -18.29 -8.21 -1.81
N VAL A 4 -17.36 -8.46 -2.73
CA VAL A 4 -16.08 -7.76 -2.85
C VAL A 4 -16.04 -6.94 -4.13
N ALA A 5 -15.73 -5.65 -4.00
CA ALA A 5 -15.33 -4.79 -5.10
C ALA A 5 -13.81 -4.55 -5.04
N ILE A 6 -13.12 -4.51 -6.19
CA ILE A 6 -11.66 -4.43 -6.25
C ILE A 6 -11.22 -3.28 -7.14
N LEU A 7 -10.56 -2.28 -6.57
CA LEU A 7 -9.83 -1.26 -7.32
C LEU A 7 -8.41 -1.78 -7.62
N GLY A 8 -8.07 -1.93 -8.91
CA GLY A 8 -6.77 -2.42 -9.34
C GLY A 8 -6.66 -3.94 -9.49
N SER A 9 -7.72 -4.59 -9.98
CA SER A 9 -7.84 -6.06 -10.08
C SER A 9 -6.76 -6.73 -10.93
N THR A 10 -6.16 -6.02 -11.89
CA THR A 10 -5.11 -6.55 -12.78
C THR A 10 -3.69 -6.34 -12.25
N GLY A 11 -3.54 -5.67 -11.11
CA GLY A 11 -2.27 -5.50 -10.40
C GLY A 11 -1.90 -6.72 -9.54
N SER A 12 -0.70 -6.68 -8.93
CA SER A 12 -0.19 -7.79 -8.10
C SER A 12 -1.13 -8.13 -6.93
N ILE A 13 -1.61 -7.13 -6.19
CA ILE A 13 -2.54 -7.35 -5.07
C ILE A 13 -3.91 -7.76 -5.59
N GLY A 14 -4.40 -7.12 -6.67
CA GLY A 14 -5.70 -7.44 -7.25
C GLY A 14 -5.80 -8.89 -7.73
N THR A 15 -4.79 -9.40 -8.43
CA THR A 15 -4.76 -10.80 -8.90
C THR A 15 -4.71 -11.78 -7.72
N GLN A 16 -3.92 -11.51 -6.69
CA GLN A 16 -3.87 -12.32 -5.48
C GLN A 16 -5.18 -12.23 -4.67
N THR A 17 -5.88 -11.09 -4.70
CA THR A 17 -7.23 -10.98 -4.14
C THR A 17 -8.20 -11.93 -4.84
N LEU A 18 -8.14 -12.00 -6.17
CA LEU A 18 -8.95 -12.95 -6.93
C LEU A 18 -8.60 -14.41 -6.64
N ASP A 19 -7.31 -14.73 -6.38
CA ASP A 19 -6.92 -16.07 -5.93
C ASP A 19 -7.54 -16.43 -4.58
N VAL A 20 -7.59 -15.46 -3.66
CA VAL A 20 -8.26 -15.64 -2.36
C VAL A 20 -9.77 -15.85 -2.55
N VAL A 21 -10.42 -15.10 -3.44
CA VAL A 21 -11.85 -15.28 -3.72
C VAL A 21 -12.12 -16.66 -4.33
N ARG A 22 -11.31 -17.14 -5.28
CA ARG A 22 -11.43 -18.50 -5.85
C ARG A 22 -11.36 -19.59 -4.78
N ALA A 23 -10.55 -19.38 -3.75
CA ALA A 23 -10.34 -20.37 -2.68
C ALA A 23 -11.45 -20.34 -1.61
N ASN A 24 -12.35 -19.36 -1.60
CA ASN A 24 -13.35 -19.14 -0.56
C ASN A 24 -14.75 -18.98 -1.18
N ALA A 25 -15.55 -20.04 -1.20
CA ALA A 25 -16.87 -20.09 -1.87
C ALA A 25 -17.92 -19.09 -1.31
N ASP A 26 -17.68 -18.49 -0.17
CA ASP A 26 -18.54 -17.48 0.44
C ASP A 26 -18.09 -16.03 0.17
N LEU A 27 -17.08 -15.84 -0.69
CA LEU A 27 -16.70 -14.56 -1.25
C LEU A 27 -17.17 -14.46 -2.71
N GLU A 28 -17.69 -13.31 -3.09
CA GLU A 28 -18.19 -13.02 -4.44
C GLU A 28 -17.62 -11.71 -4.96
N VAL A 29 -17.08 -11.70 -6.17
CA VAL A 29 -16.65 -10.47 -6.86
C VAL A 29 -17.85 -9.82 -7.53
N VAL A 30 -18.21 -8.61 -7.10
CA VAL A 30 -19.32 -7.85 -7.68
C VAL A 30 -18.87 -6.67 -8.54
N GLY A 31 -17.63 -6.20 -8.34
CA GLY A 31 -17.07 -5.07 -9.07
C GLY A 31 -15.57 -5.16 -9.25
N LEU A 32 -15.06 -4.76 -10.42
CA LEU A 32 -13.65 -4.73 -10.76
C LEU A 32 -13.24 -3.38 -11.33
N ALA A 33 -12.01 -2.94 -11.03
CA ALA A 33 -11.42 -1.80 -11.74
C ALA A 33 -9.99 -2.08 -12.16
N ALA A 34 -9.59 -1.53 -13.31
CA ALA A 34 -8.23 -1.61 -13.81
C ALA A 34 -7.80 -0.33 -14.54
N GLY A 35 -6.49 -0.16 -14.76
CA GLY A 35 -5.95 0.97 -15.51
C GLY A 35 -6.23 0.89 -17.02
N SER A 36 -5.60 -0.09 -17.68
CA SER A 36 -5.67 -0.26 -19.14
C SER A 36 -5.43 -1.70 -19.61
N ASN A 37 -5.27 -2.66 -18.73
CA ASN A 37 -5.02 -4.05 -19.10
C ASN A 37 -6.33 -4.77 -19.44
N VAL A 38 -6.84 -4.50 -20.65
CA VAL A 38 -8.13 -4.99 -21.14
C VAL A 38 -8.16 -6.51 -21.26
N GLU A 39 -7.08 -7.14 -21.72
CA GLU A 39 -7.04 -8.58 -21.91
C GLU A 39 -7.18 -9.37 -20.59
N MET A 40 -6.48 -8.93 -19.56
CA MET A 40 -6.60 -9.56 -18.24
C MET A 40 -7.97 -9.27 -17.63
N LEU A 41 -8.46 -8.03 -17.79
CA LEU A 41 -9.75 -7.64 -17.23
C LEU A 41 -10.90 -8.40 -17.89
N GLU A 42 -10.87 -8.64 -19.20
CA GLU A 42 -11.84 -9.48 -19.91
C GLU A 42 -11.87 -10.91 -19.33
N LYS A 43 -10.70 -11.51 -19.10
CA LYS A 43 -10.62 -12.86 -18.47
C LYS A 43 -11.25 -12.86 -17.08
N GLN A 44 -10.97 -11.83 -16.27
CA GLN A 44 -11.54 -11.67 -14.94
C GLN A 44 -13.07 -11.49 -14.99
N ILE A 45 -13.59 -10.71 -15.94
CA ILE A 45 -15.04 -10.53 -16.13
C ILE A 45 -15.71 -11.86 -16.50
N ARG A 46 -15.14 -12.60 -17.45
CA ARG A 46 -15.68 -13.90 -17.87
C ARG A 46 -15.64 -14.97 -16.78
N GLU A 47 -14.70 -14.85 -15.84
CA GLU A 47 -14.55 -15.79 -14.72
C GLU A 47 -15.46 -15.45 -13.54
N PHE A 48 -15.49 -14.17 -13.14
CA PHE A 48 -16.14 -13.73 -11.91
C PHE A 48 -17.53 -13.13 -12.10
N HIS A 49 -17.90 -12.80 -13.32
CA HIS A 49 -19.19 -12.22 -13.69
C HIS A 49 -19.59 -10.98 -12.85
N PRO A 50 -18.70 -9.96 -12.70
CA PRO A 50 -19.01 -8.77 -11.93
C PRO A 50 -20.14 -7.99 -12.61
N LYS A 51 -20.90 -7.23 -11.82
CA LYS A 51 -21.98 -6.37 -12.34
C LYS A 51 -21.47 -5.04 -12.90
N LEU A 52 -20.37 -4.52 -12.35
CA LEU A 52 -19.78 -3.23 -12.69
C LEU A 52 -18.28 -3.33 -12.87
N VAL A 53 -17.77 -2.74 -13.95
CA VAL A 53 -16.34 -2.68 -14.22
C VAL A 53 -15.92 -1.27 -14.58
N ALA A 54 -14.94 -0.72 -13.86
CA ALA A 54 -14.38 0.59 -14.10
C ALA A 54 -13.00 0.49 -14.77
N VAL A 55 -12.79 1.24 -15.85
CA VAL A 55 -11.50 1.28 -16.56
C VAL A 55 -10.98 2.71 -16.56
N TRP A 56 -9.75 2.92 -16.05
CA TRP A 56 -9.22 4.27 -15.95
C TRP A 56 -9.07 4.98 -17.29
N LYS A 57 -8.51 4.28 -18.29
CA LYS A 57 -8.37 4.85 -19.64
C LYS A 57 -9.64 4.67 -20.44
N GLU A 58 -10.20 5.77 -20.93
CA GLU A 58 -11.48 5.78 -21.69
C GLU A 58 -11.41 4.93 -22.96
N GLU A 59 -10.30 4.98 -23.71
CA GLU A 59 -10.11 4.15 -24.91
C GLU A 59 -10.13 2.65 -24.57
N ALA A 60 -9.48 2.26 -23.47
CA ALA A 60 -9.49 0.89 -22.98
C ALA A 60 -10.89 0.46 -22.50
N ALA A 61 -11.68 1.37 -21.93
CA ALA A 61 -13.08 1.10 -21.58
C ALA A 61 -13.94 0.81 -22.80
N ARG A 62 -13.75 1.57 -23.89
CA ARG A 62 -14.47 1.34 -25.15
C ARG A 62 -14.08 0.00 -25.79
N ASP A 63 -12.79 -0.35 -25.82
CA ASP A 63 -12.33 -1.66 -26.32
C ASP A 63 -12.92 -2.79 -25.49
N LEU A 64 -12.87 -2.68 -24.14
CA LEU A 64 -13.44 -3.70 -23.24
C LEU A 64 -14.95 -3.88 -23.48
N ALA A 65 -15.71 -2.79 -23.62
CA ALA A 65 -17.15 -2.86 -23.83
C ALA A 65 -17.51 -3.65 -25.10
N VAL A 66 -16.72 -3.52 -26.16
CA VAL A 66 -16.88 -4.33 -27.37
C VAL A 66 -16.58 -5.80 -27.14
N ARG A 67 -15.51 -6.11 -26.37
CA ARG A 67 -15.06 -7.49 -26.09
C ARG A 67 -16.04 -8.28 -25.23
N VAL A 68 -16.76 -7.60 -24.33
CA VAL A 68 -17.69 -8.23 -23.37
C VAL A 68 -19.15 -7.92 -23.67
N GLN A 69 -19.49 -7.50 -24.91
CA GLN A 69 -20.87 -7.18 -25.32
C GLN A 69 -21.85 -8.36 -25.20
N ASP A 70 -21.32 -9.58 -25.09
CA ASP A 70 -22.06 -10.83 -24.87
C ASP A 70 -22.40 -11.08 -23.39
N LEU A 71 -21.93 -10.24 -22.47
CA LEU A 71 -22.10 -10.39 -21.02
C LEU A 71 -22.97 -9.26 -20.46
N ASP A 72 -23.71 -9.55 -19.40
CA ASP A 72 -24.49 -8.56 -18.64
C ASP A 72 -23.57 -7.88 -17.60
N VAL A 73 -22.75 -6.92 -18.05
CA VAL A 73 -21.82 -6.16 -17.24
C VAL A 73 -21.83 -4.69 -17.66
N LYS A 74 -21.91 -3.79 -16.67
CA LYS A 74 -21.81 -2.35 -16.92
C LYS A 74 -20.34 -1.92 -16.97
N ILE A 75 -19.90 -1.28 -18.06
CA ILE A 75 -18.55 -0.71 -18.20
C ILE A 75 -18.62 0.80 -18.00
N VAL A 76 -17.79 1.32 -17.11
CA VAL A 76 -17.64 2.76 -16.80
C VAL A 76 -16.16 3.15 -16.84
N SER A 77 -15.85 4.46 -16.86
CA SER A 77 -14.46 4.90 -16.99
C SER A 77 -14.11 6.10 -16.12
N GLN A 78 -12.80 6.34 -16.00
CA GLN A 78 -12.20 7.48 -15.31
C GLN A 78 -12.58 7.56 -13.82
N MET A 79 -12.38 8.72 -13.18
CA MET A 79 -12.67 8.93 -11.75
C MET A 79 -14.16 8.70 -11.44
N GLY A 80 -15.06 9.14 -12.33
CA GLY A 80 -16.49 8.90 -12.14
C GLY A 80 -16.83 7.42 -12.05
N GLY A 81 -16.20 6.59 -12.89
CA GLY A 81 -16.36 5.14 -12.85
C GLY A 81 -15.78 4.48 -11.59
N LEU A 82 -14.62 4.96 -11.11
CA LEU A 82 -14.04 4.47 -9.84
C LEU A 82 -14.94 4.81 -8.65
N ILE A 83 -15.52 6.01 -8.62
CA ILE A 83 -16.46 6.45 -7.59
C ILE A 83 -17.75 5.62 -7.64
N GLU A 84 -18.30 5.38 -8.84
CA GLU A 84 -19.50 4.56 -9.00
C GLU A 84 -19.27 3.14 -8.45
N LEU A 85 -18.12 2.54 -8.77
CA LEU A 85 -17.74 1.23 -8.24
C LEU A 85 -17.53 1.25 -6.71
N ALA A 86 -16.89 2.28 -6.19
CA ALA A 86 -16.66 2.42 -4.75
C ALA A 86 -17.97 2.57 -3.95
N ARG A 87 -18.98 3.24 -4.53
CA ARG A 87 -20.33 3.44 -3.92
C ARG A 87 -21.32 2.32 -4.20
N MET A 88 -20.94 1.31 -4.99
CA MET A 88 -21.80 0.23 -5.41
C MET A 88 -22.54 -0.43 -4.23
N GLN A 89 -23.88 -0.40 -4.25
CA GLN A 89 -24.68 -0.88 -3.11
C GLN A 89 -24.51 -2.37 -2.82
N GLU A 90 -24.24 -3.16 -3.84
CA GLU A 90 -24.09 -4.60 -3.73
C GLU A 90 -22.78 -5.03 -3.06
N SER A 91 -21.77 -4.18 -2.95
CA SER A 91 -20.51 -4.55 -2.29
C SER A 91 -20.59 -4.37 -0.77
N ASP A 92 -19.99 -5.27 -0.03
CA ASP A 92 -19.82 -5.18 1.43
C ASP A 92 -18.45 -4.56 1.78
N ILE A 93 -17.44 -4.83 0.96
CA ILE A 93 -16.06 -4.42 1.18
C ILE A 93 -15.39 -3.97 -0.13
N LEU A 94 -14.61 -2.91 -0.07
CA LEU A 94 -13.77 -2.42 -1.16
C LEU A 94 -12.30 -2.75 -0.90
N VAL A 95 -11.67 -3.49 -1.82
CA VAL A 95 -10.22 -3.68 -1.83
C VAL A 95 -9.58 -2.56 -2.63
N THR A 96 -8.73 -1.75 -1.99
CA THR A 96 -8.04 -0.63 -2.64
C THR A 96 -6.62 -1.05 -3.04
N ALA A 97 -6.49 -1.66 -4.23
CA ALA A 97 -5.21 -2.19 -4.75
C ALA A 97 -4.65 -1.36 -5.92
N ILE A 98 -5.06 -0.11 -6.05
CA ILE A 98 -4.48 0.87 -6.99
C ILE A 98 -3.30 1.57 -6.33
N VAL A 99 -2.33 2.00 -7.13
CA VAL A 99 -1.12 2.67 -6.66
C VAL A 99 -1.30 4.19 -6.77
N GLY A 100 -0.73 4.93 -5.80
CA GLY A 100 -0.70 6.39 -5.79
C GLY A 100 -1.96 7.03 -5.22
N MET A 101 -1.98 8.36 -5.25
CA MET A 101 -2.99 9.18 -4.58
C MET A 101 -4.38 9.14 -5.25
N ILE A 102 -4.46 8.57 -6.45
CA ILE A 102 -5.74 8.35 -7.16
C ILE A 102 -6.74 7.51 -6.35
N GLY A 103 -6.26 6.70 -5.39
CA GLY A 103 -7.08 5.87 -4.51
C GLY A 103 -7.83 6.62 -3.42
N ILE A 104 -7.42 7.86 -3.08
CA ILE A 104 -7.98 8.59 -1.93
C ILE A 104 -9.48 8.86 -2.12
N ARG A 105 -9.84 9.51 -3.23
CA ARG A 105 -11.24 9.87 -3.49
C ARG A 105 -12.19 8.66 -3.54
N PRO A 106 -11.91 7.57 -4.29
CA PRO A 106 -12.74 6.38 -4.25
C PRO A 106 -12.83 5.73 -2.86
N THR A 107 -11.76 5.75 -2.07
CA THR A 107 -11.77 5.22 -0.70
C THR A 107 -12.71 6.04 0.20
N MET A 108 -12.64 7.37 0.15
CA MET A 108 -13.56 8.25 0.89
C MET A 108 -15.02 7.99 0.49
N GLU A 109 -15.27 7.84 -0.80
CA GLU A 109 -16.61 7.58 -1.32
C GLU A 109 -17.18 6.22 -0.91
N ALA A 110 -16.32 5.19 -0.79
CA ALA A 110 -16.72 3.90 -0.25
C ALA A 110 -17.07 3.98 1.25
N ILE A 111 -16.27 4.72 2.03
CA ILE A 111 -16.55 4.95 3.46
C ILE A 111 -17.88 5.68 3.63
N LEU A 112 -18.14 6.74 2.85
CA LEU A 112 -19.42 7.47 2.85
C LEU A 112 -20.60 6.57 2.48
N ALA A 113 -20.38 5.53 1.66
CA ALA A 113 -21.36 4.52 1.32
C ALA A 113 -21.45 3.35 2.34
N GLY A 114 -20.72 3.45 3.47
CA GLY A 114 -20.76 2.43 4.55
C GLY A 114 -20.05 1.13 4.21
N LYS A 115 -19.02 1.16 3.34
CA LYS A 115 -18.27 -0.04 2.93
C LYS A 115 -17.02 -0.19 3.78
N ASP A 116 -16.76 -1.41 4.26
CA ASP A 116 -15.45 -1.74 4.83
C ASP A 116 -14.35 -1.63 3.77
N ILE A 117 -13.16 -1.28 4.19
CA ILE A 117 -12.01 -1.07 3.31
C ILE A 117 -10.93 -2.11 3.61
N ALA A 118 -10.60 -2.96 2.63
CA ALA A 118 -9.37 -3.74 2.64
C ALA A 118 -8.27 -2.90 1.99
N LEU A 119 -7.47 -2.23 2.82
CA LEU A 119 -6.55 -1.17 2.40
C LEU A 119 -5.19 -1.75 2.00
N ALA A 120 -4.88 -1.72 0.70
CA ALA A 120 -3.54 -2.01 0.17
C ALA A 120 -2.83 -0.76 -0.37
N ASN A 121 -3.57 0.34 -0.61
CA ASN A 121 -3.05 1.62 -1.07
C ASN A 121 -2.60 2.45 0.14
N LYS A 122 -1.33 2.30 0.54
CA LYS A 122 -0.76 3.01 1.69
C LYS A 122 -0.74 4.52 1.53
N GLU A 123 -0.60 5.00 0.29
CA GLU A 123 -0.58 6.42 -0.03
C GLU A 123 -1.85 7.14 0.44
N THR A 124 -2.98 6.44 0.51
CA THR A 124 -4.25 6.96 1.04
C THR A 124 -4.12 7.42 2.50
N LEU A 125 -3.50 6.64 3.38
CA LEU A 125 -3.29 7.05 4.78
C LEU A 125 -2.07 7.95 4.95
N VAL A 126 -1.02 7.76 4.17
CA VAL A 126 0.17 8.62 4.21
C VAL A 126 -0.20 10.08 3.97
N THR A 127 -1.03 10.37 2.99
CA THR A 127 -1.34 11.73 2.55
C THR A 127 -2.66 12.27 3.10
N ALA A 128 -3.63 11.41 3.35
CA ALA A 128 -4.98 11.78 3.76
C ALA A 128 -5.48 11.06 5.03
N GLY A 129 -4.57 10.50 5.85
CA GLY A 129 -4.94 9.75 7.06
C GLY A 129 -5.79 10.57 8.03
N HIS A 130 -5.51 11.89 8.16
CA HIS A 130 -6.29 12.84 8.96
C HIS A 130 -7.73 13.03 8.46
N LEU A 131 -8.02 12.76 7.19
CA LEU A 131 -9.38 12.77 6.61
C LEU A 131 -10.04 11.39 6.68
N ILE A 132 -9.30 10.35 6.33
CA ILE A 132 -9.79 8.97 6.19
C ILE A 132 -10.19 8.36 7.54
N MET A 133 -9.32 8.44 8.56
CA MET A 133 -9.57 7.75 9.82
C MET A 133 -10.75 8.34 10.61
N PRO A 134 -10.90 9.69 10.74
CA PRO A 134 -12.09 10.26 11.34
C PRO A 134 -13.38 9.93 10.56
N LEU A 135 -13.30 9.95 9.21
CA LEU A 135 -14.44 9.60 8.36
C LEU A 135 -14.87 8.13 8.57
N ALA A 136 -13.92 7.20 8.59
CA ALA A 136 -14.19 5.79 8.87
C ALA A 136 -14.85 5.58 10.25
N LYS A 137 -14.35 6.28 11.27
CA LYS A 137 -14.94 6.26 12.62
C LYS A 137 -16.37 6.80 12.62
N GLN A 138 -16.62 7.93 11.94
CA GLN A 138 -17.94 8.56 11.85
C GLN A 138 -18.98 7.62 11.20
N PHE A 139 -18.59 6.90 10.15
CA PHE A 139 -19.47 5.98 9.43
C PHE A 139 -19.43 4.54 9.95
N SER A 140 -18.67 4.27 11.05
CA SER A 140 -18.50 2.94 11.63
C SER A 140 -17.98 1.90 10.63
N VAL A 141 -17.11 2.32 9.73
CA VAL A 141 -16.46 1.51 8.71
C VAL A 141 -15.12 1.00 9.21
N GLN A 142 -14.80 -0.26 8.93
CA GLN A 142 -13.51 -0.85 9.29
C GLN A 142 -12.48 -0.60 8.19
N ILE A 143 -11.27 -0.15 8.59
CA ILE A 143 -10.10 -0.12 7.72
C ILE A 143 -9.25 -1.33 8.06
N LEU A 144 -9.25 -2.33 7.18
CA LEU A 144 -8.58 -3.62 7.35
C LEU A 144 -7.28 -3.61 6.52
N PRO A 145 -6.10 -3.70 7.15
CA PRO A 145 -4.84 -3.60 6.44
C PRO A 145 -4.54 -4.82 5.58
N VAL A 146 -4.09 -4.57 4.37
CA VAL A 146 -3.58 -5.56 3.41
C VAL A 146 -2.06 -5.52 3.32
N ASP A 147 -1.43 -4.37 3.59
CA ASP A 147 0.03 -4.30 3.73
C ASP A 147 0.51 -5.31 4.78
N SER A 148 1.57 -6.08 4.48
CA SER A 148 1.99 -7.23 5.30
C SER A 148 2.36 -6.85 6.73
N GLU A 149 3.06 -5.75 6.91
CA GLU A 149 3.50 -5.26 8.21
C GLU A 149 2.32 -4.77 9.05
N HIS A 150 1.41 -4.01 8.45
CA HIS A 150 0.22 -3.51 9.13
C HIS A 150 -0.77 -4.64 9.43
N SER A 151 -0.92 -5.60 8.52
CA SER A 151 -1.70 -6.81 8.78
C SER A 151 -1.12 -7.62 9.95
N ALA A 152 0.21 -7.71 10.05
CA ALA A 152 0.88 -8.40 11.16
C ALA A 152 0.60 -7.70 12.50
N ILE A 153 0.70 -6.38 12.56
CA ILE A 153 0.35 -5.59 13.75
C ILE A 153 -1.13 -5.77 14.09
N PHE A 154 -2.02 -5.67 13.10
CA PHE A 154 -3.46 -5.87 13.29
C PHE A 154 -3.80 -7.25 13.83
N GLN A 155 -3.09 -8.29 13.35
CA GLN A 155 -3.23 -9.66 13.87
C GLN A 155 -2.69 -9.82 15.30
N ALA A 156 -1.59 -9.15 15.64
CA ALA A 156 -1.00 -9.16 16.97
C ALA A 156 -1.89 -8.42 18.00
N LEU A 157 -2.68 -7.45 17.53
CA LEU A 157 -3.63 -6.70 18.36
C LEU A 157 -5.01 -7.37 18.50
N HIS A 158 -5.22 -8.54 17.90
CA HIS A 158 -6.50 -9.22 17.97
C HIS A 158 -6.80 -9.73 19.38
N GLY A 159 -7.79 -9.13 20.03
CA GLY A 159 -8.16 -9.43 21.42
C GLY A 159 -7.44 -8.55 22.46
N GLU A 160 -6.49 -7.74 22.02
CA GLU A 160 -5.73 -6.81 22.87
C GLU A 160 -6.33 -5.39 22.86
N LYS A 161 -5.99 -4.60 23.87
CA LYS A 161 -6.41 -3.21 23.98
C LYS A 161 -5.35 -2.28 23.42
N ARG A 162 -5.76 -1.34 22.57
CA ARG A 162 -4.83 -0.38 21.92
C ARG A 162 -4.11 0.50 22.94
N GLU A 163 -4.75 0.84 24.04
CA GLU A 163 -4.17 1.66 25.12
C GLU A 163 -3.02 0.97 25.85
N GLN A 164 -2.81 -0.34 25.61
CA GLN A 164 -1.73 -1.14 26.18
C GLN A 164 -0.52 -1.30 25.23
N ILE A 165 -0.56 -0.66 24.08
CA ILE A 165 0.57 -0.63 23.15
C ILE A 165 1.66 0.26 23.75
N HIS A 166 2.83 -0.34 24.03
CA HIS A 166 4.02 0.42 24.35
C HIS A 166 4.73 0.89 23.07
N LYS A 167 4.88 -0.02 22.09
CA LYS A 167 5.58 0.29 20.84
C LYS A 167 5.16 -0.63 19.69
N LEU A 168 5.08 -0.08 18.49
CA LEU A 168 5.00 -0.84 17.25
C LEU A 168 6.42 -1.09 16.69
N LEU A 169 6.73 -2.34 16.35
CA LEU A 169 8.00 -2.74 15.78
C LEU A 169 7.78 -3.16 14.33
N ILE A 170 7.99 -2.22 13.40
CA ILE A 170 7.81 -2.44 11.97
C ILE A 170 9.06 -3.08 11.41
N THR A 171 8.95 -4.29 10.85
CA THR A 171 10.11 -4.99 10.28
C THR A 171 10.36 -4.56 8.83
N ALA A 172 11.62 -4.60 8.42
CA ALA A 172 12.09 -4.38 7.07
C ALA A 172 13.03 -5.48 6.63
N SER A 173 13.02 -5.89 5.35
CA SER A 173 14.04 -6.79 4.80
C SER A 173 15.44 -6.15 4.73
N GLY A 174 15.48 -4.82 4.71
CA GLY A 174 16.69 -4.03 4.43
C GLY A 174 16.92 -3.78 2.94
N GLY A 175 16.09 -4.35 2.07
CA GLY A 175 16.19 -4.18 0.61
C GLY A 175 17.40 -4.87 -0.04
N PRO A 176 17.58 -4.73 -1.36
CA PRO A 176 18.65 -5.39 -2.12
C PRO A 176 20.04 -4.83 -1.82
N PHE A 177 20.12 -3.65 -1.21
CA PHE A 177 21.40 -2.97 -0.95
C PHE A 177 21.82 -2.98 0.51
N ARG A 178 21.16 -3.81 1.36
CA ARG A 178 21.54 -3.97 2.76
C ARG A 178 23.05 -4.23 2.90
N GLY A 179 23.72 -3.48 3.78
CA GLY A 179 25.16 -3.56 4.03
C GLY A 179 26.03 -2.75 3.07
N LYS A 180 25.48 -2.17 2.00
CA LYS A 180 26.19 -1.21 1.12
C LYS A 180 26.28 0.15 1.78
N LYS A 181 27.24 0.98 1.31
CA LYS A 181 27.42 2.37 1.69
C LYS A 181 27.12 3.30 0.53
N THR A 182 26.96 4.60 0.81
CA THR A 182 26.58 5.61 -0.20
C THR A 182 27.48 5.57 -1.45
N ALA A 183 28.80 5.39 -1.30
CA ALA A 183 29.71 5.27 -2.42
C ALA A 183 29.45 4.04 -3.32
N ASP A 184 28.89 2.96 -2.76
CA ASP A 184 28.49 1.78 -3.54
C ASP A 184 27.21 2.07 -4.34
N LEU A 185 26.33 2.92 -3.80
CA LEU A 185 25.04 3.26 -4.41
C LEU A 185 25.16 4.19 -5.62
N GLU A 186 26.28 4.92 -5.78
CA GLU A 186 26.54 5.75 -6.96
C GLU A 186 26.56 4.97 -8.28
N LYS A 187 26.85 3.67 -8.21
CA LYS A 187 27.06 2.80 -9.38
C LYS A 187 25.94 1.77 -9.59
N VAL A 188 24.93 1.76 -8.72
CA VAL A 188 23.86 0.77 -8.84
C VAL A 188 22.98 1.05 -10.05
N THR A 189 22.61 -0.02 -10.72
CA THR A 189 21.74 0.03 -11.89
C THR A 189 20.29 -0.22 -11.52
N LEU A 190 19.39 0.06 -12.46
CA LEU A 190 17.99 -0.33 -12.35
C LEU A 190 17.85 -1.85 -12.14
N GLU A 191 18.61 -2.64 -12.88
CA GLU A 191 18.58 -4.11 -12.76
C GLU A 191 18.98 -4.58 -11.35
N ASP A 192 20.01 -3.98 -10.75
CA ASP A 192 20.43 -4.30 -9.38
C ASP A 192 19.35 -3.93 -8.37
N THR A 193 18.69 -2.79 -8.58
CA THR A 193 17.64 -2.28 -7.69
C THR A 193 16.40 -3.17 -7.68
N LEU A 194 16.07 -3.79 -8.82
CA LEU A 194 14.88 -4.64 -8.96
C LEU A 194 15.08 -6.09 -8.44
N LYS A 195 16.29 -6.44 -7.96
CA LYS A 195 16.60 -7.77 -7.39
C LYS A 195 16.32 -7.82 -5.88
N HIS A 196 15.03 -7.81 -5.50
CA HIS A 196 14.68 -7.95 -4.07
C HIS A 196 14.97 -9.37 -3.58
N PRO A 197 15.60 -9.54 -2.36
CA PRO A 197 16.08 -10.84 -1.90
C PRO A 197 14.97 -11.85 -1.54
N ASN A 198 13.81 -11.39 -1.07
CA ASN A 198 12.78 -12.26 -0.48
C ASN A 198 11.42 -12.16 -1.17
N TRP A 199 11.08 -11.02 -1.78
CA TRP A 199 9.76 -10.74 -2.33
C TRP A 199 9.79 -10.54 -3.84
N VAL A 200 8.78 -11.05 -4.51
CA VAL A 200 8.48 -10.71 -5.91
C VAL A 200 7.39 -9.66 -5.92
N MET A 201 7.75 -8.42 -6.23
CA MET A 201 6.87 -7.25 -6.10
C MET A 201 6.83 -6.44 -7.40
N GLY A 202 5.92 -5.47 -7.44
CA GLY A 202 5.91 -4.45 -8.49
C GLY A 202 7.19 -3.59 -8.49
N GLN A 203 7.53 -3.00 -9.63
CA GLN A 203 8.78 -2.25 -9.78
C GLN A 203 8.87 -1.04 -8.83
N LYS A 204 7.78 -0.27 -8.67
CA LYS A 204 7.74 0.92 -7.79
C LYS A 204 8.09 0.56 -6.35
N ILE A 205 7.38 -0.40 -5.75
CA ILE A 205 7.60 -0.80 -4.36
C ILE A 205 8.97 -1.47 -4.15
N THR A 206 9.54 -2.12 -5.19
CA THR A 206 10.89 -2.68 -5.11
C THR A 206 11.95 -1.58 -5.01
N VAL A 207 11.81 -0.47 -5.76
CA VAL A 207 12.66 0.72 -5.62
C VAL A 207 12.45 1.38 -4.26
N ASP A 208 11.22 1.51 -3.80
CA ASP A 208 10.91 2.06 -2.46
C ASP A 208 11.52 1.21 -1.33
N SER A 209 11.56 -0.12 -1.50
CA SER A 209 12.25 -1.02 -0.57
C SER A 209 13.76 -0.79 -0.58
N ALA A 210 14.36 -0.64 -1.78
CA ALA A 210 15.79 -0.39 -1.93
C ALA A 210 16.25 0.94 -1.32
N THR A 211 15.38 1.96 -1.33
CA THR A 211 15.64 3.29 -0.76
C THR A 211 15.25 3.42 0.72
N LEU A 212 14.59 2.42 1.31
CA LEU A 212 13.87 2.47 2.59
C LEU A 212 12.73 3.52 2.64
N VAL A 213 12.32 4.11 1.52
CA VAL A 213 11.14 4.95 1.44
C VAL A 213 9.89 4.15 1.78
N ASN A 214 9.77 2.91 1.29
CA ASN A 214 8.63 2.04 1.61
C ASN A 214 8.42 1.94 3.12
N LYS A 215 9.50 1.73 3.88
CA LYS A 215 9.43 1.63 5.34
C LYS A 215 9.02 2.96 5.99
N GLY A 216 9.45 4.07 5.42
CA GLY A 216 9.01 5.39 5.84
C GLY A 216 7.51 5.63 5.61
N LEU A 217 6.99 5.23 4.45
CA LEU A 217 5.54 5.28 4.16
C LEU A 217 4.75 4.41 5.13
N GLU A 218 5.27 3.25 5.47
CA GLU A 218 4.64 2.33 6.43
C GLU A 218 4.62 2.89 7.87
N VAL A 219 5.65 3.62 8.28
CA VAL A 219 5.64 4.35 9.58
C VAL A 219 4.50 5.38 9.61
N MET A 220 4.32 6.13 8.53
CA MET A 220 3.22 7.11 8.42
C MET A 220 1.84 6.42 8.43
N GLU A 221 1.70 5.32 7.70
CA GLU A 221 0.45 4.54 7.67
C GLU A 221 0.12 3.95 9.04
N ALA A 222 1.12 3.37 9.74
CA ALA A 222 0.93 2.79 11.07
C ALA A 222 0.46 3.82 12.10
N ARG A 223 1.02 5.04 12.07
CA ARG A 223 0.57 6.15 12.92
C ARG A 223 -0.93 6.36 12.83
N TRP A 224 -1.47 6.42 11.62
CA TRP A 224 -2.89 6.66 11.38
C TRP A 224 -3.75 5.43 11.69
N LEU A 225 -3.33 4.27 11.22
CA LEU A 225 -4.14 3.05 11.31
C LEU A 225 -4.30 2.55 12.75
N PHE A 226 -3.25 2.69 13.56
CA PHE A 226 -3.23 2.21 14.94
C PHE A 226 -3.38 3.32 15.98
N ASP A 227 -3.42 4.60 15.56
CA ASP A 227 -3.50 5.77 16.45
C ASP A 227 -2.37 5.80 17.47
N VAL A 228 -1.13 5.65 16.99
CA VAL A 228 0.10 5.59 17.80
C VAL A 228 1.04 6.72 17.38
N ASP A 229 1.61 7.43 18.35
CA ASP A 229 2.56 8.49 18.08
C ASP A 229 3.86 7.97 17.46
N LEU A 230 4.53 8.81 16.64
CA LEU A 230 5.73 8.43 15.90
C LEU A 230 6.87 7.93 16.80
N ASP A 231 6.99 8.46 18.02
CA ASP A 231 8.02 8.07 18.98
C ASP A 231 7.82 6.63 19.50
N HIS A 232 6.61 6.10 19.36
CA HIS A 232 6.24 4.72 19.69
C HIS A 232 6.27 3.78 18.48
N ILE A 233 6.85 4.21 17.34
CA ILE A 233 7.00 3.38 16.15
C ILE A 233 8.48 3.22 15.84
N GLN A 234 8.98 1.99 15.96
CA GLN A 234 10.37 1.64 15.70
C GLN A 234 10.49 0.76 14.46
N VAL A 235 11.45 1.09 13.59
CA VAL A 235 11.81 0.23 12.45
C VAL A 235 12.96 -0.70 12.85
N VAL A 236 12.81 -1.98 12.51
CA VAL A 236 13.80 -3.04 12.79
C VAL A 236 14.06 -3.80 11.48
N VAL A 237 15.33 -3.97 11.11
CA VAL A 237 15.68 -4.79 9.94
C VAL A 237 15.69 -6.26 10.34
N GLN A 238 14.89 -7.08 9.65
CA GLN A 238 14.81 -8.53 9.81
C GLN A 238 15.02 -9.18 8.43
N PRO A 239 16.26 -9.52 8.08
CA PRO A 239 16.65 -9.86 6.71
C PRO A 239 15.96 -11.07 6.12
N GLN A 240 15.53 -12.01 6.93
CA GLN A 240 14.85 -13.23 6.48
C GLN A 240 13.39 -12.98 6.06
N SER A 241 12.81 -11.83 6.41
CA SER A 241 11.40 -11.45 6.12
C SER A 241 10.38 -12.52 6.57
N ILE A 242 10.62 -13.11 7.73
CA ILE A 242 9.74 -14.14 8.34
C ILE A 242 8.85 -13.52 9.41
N ILE A 243 9.37 -12.56 10.18
CA ILE A 243 8.57 -11.74 11.09
C ILE A 243 8.09 -10.55 10.29
N HIS A 244 6.77 -10.43 10.12
CA HIS A 244 6.18 -9.37 9.32
C HIS A 244 5.89 -8.09 10.10
N SER A 245 5.90 -8.09 11.38
CA SER A 245 5.98 -6.99 12.37
C SER A 245 5.56 -7.49 13.74
N MET A 246 5.74 -6.64 14.76
CA MET A 246 5.51 -7.00 16.16
C MET A 246 4.86 -5.83 16.90
N VAL A 247 4.21 -6.15 18.01
CA VAL A 247 3.71 -5.17 19.00
C VAL A 247 4.34 -5.47 20.34
N GLU A 248 4.97 -4.48 20.95
CA GLU A 248 5.42 -4.51 22.34
C GLU A 248 4.36 -3.84 23.22
N PHE A 249 3.98 -4.50 24.29
CA PHE A 249 2.96 -4.03 25.24
C PHE A 249 3.59 -3.43 26.50
N GLU A 250 2.79 -2.72 27.30
CA GLU A 250 3.22 -2.03 28.52
C GLU A 250 3.84 -2.99 29.58
N ASP A 251 3.50 -4.27 29.56
CA ASP A 251 4.06 -5.29 30.45
C ASP A 251 5.40 -5.88 29.94
N GLY A 252 5.88 -5.40 28.78
CA GLY A 252 7.09 -5.88 28.12
C GLY A 252 6.91 -7.13 27.26
N ALA A 253 5.68 -7.66 27.12
CA ALA A 253 5.41 -8.75 26.20
C ALA A 253 5.52 -8.26 24.75
N VAL A 254 6.07 -9.09 23.87
CA VAL A 254 6.12 -8.82 22.41
C VAL A 254 5.35 -9.89 21.67
N ILE A 255 4.32 -9.49 20.94
CA ILE A 255 3.54 -10.38 20.06
C ILE A 255 3.93 -10.11 18.60
N ALA A 256 4.28 -11.17 17.88
CA ALA A 256 4.72 -11.11 16.49
C ALA A 256 3.90 -12.02 15.58
N GLN A 257 3.61 -11.57 14.37
CA GLN A 257 3.08 -12.45 13.35
C GLN A 257 4.22 -12.92 12.44
N LEU A 258 4.32 -14.24 12.27
CA LEU A 258 5.30 -14.88 11.42
C LEU A 258 4.60 -15.59 10.25
N GLY A 259 5.25 -15.59 9.10
CA GLY A 259 4.74 -16.27 7.90
C GLY A 259 5.78 -16.34 6.78
N THR A 260 5.48 -17.13 5.76
CA THR A 260 6.19 -17.05 4.48
C THR A 260 5.78 -15.76 3.75
N PRO A 261 6.62 -15.18 2.87
CA PRO A 261 6.30 -13.97 2.12
C PRO A 261 5.23 -14.24 1.05
N ASP A 262 3.96 -14.14 1.43
CA ASP A 262 2.78 -14.40 0.60
C ASP A 262 1.67 -13.39 0.92
N MET A 263 1.40 -12.48 -0.02
CA MET A 263 0.38 -11.44 0.16
C MET A 263 -1.05 -11.99 0.24
N ARG A 264 -1.30 -13.21 -0.19
CA ARG A 264 -2.63 -13.84 -0.02
C ARG A 264 -3.02 -14.02 1.45
N LEU A 265 -2.02 -14.14 2.36
CA LEU A 265 -2.29 -14.24 3.79
C LEU A 265 -2.94 -12.97 4.34
N PRO A 266 -2.34 -11.77 4.25
CA PRO A 266 -2.97 -10.55 4.73
C PRO A 266 -4.24 -10.19 3.95
N ILE A 267 -4.30 -10.44 2.65
CA ILE A 267 -5.52 -10.26 1.85
C ILE A 267 -6.66 -11.13 2.40
N GLN A 268 -6.41 -12.44 2.58
CA GLN A 268 -7.43 -13.35 3.10
C GLN A 268 -7.87 -12.97 4.51
N TYR A 269 -6.92 -12.55 5.36
CA TYR A 269 -7.27 -12.12 6.71
C TYR A 269 -8.15 -10.87 6.70
N ALA A 270 -7.86 -9.87 5.87
CA ALA A 270 -8.69 -8.68 5.72
C ALA A 270 -10.11 -9.03 5.19
N LEU A 271 -10.21 -9.91 4.18
CA LEU A 271 -11.50 -10.28 3.60
C LEU A 271 -12.36 -11.16 4.51
N CYS A 272 -11.73 -12.00 5.34
CA CYS A 272 -12.41 -12.99 6.18
C CYS A 272 -12.43 -12.63 7.66
N TYR A 273 -11.86 -11.47 8.05
CA TYR A 273 -11.81 -11.05 9.45
C TYR A 273 -13.18 -11.15 10.15
N PRO A 274 -13.22 -11.67 11.39
CA PRO A 274 -12.09 -12.07 12.25
C PRO A 274 -11.59 -13.51 12.06
N ASP A 275 -12.12 -14.27 11.11
CA ASP A 275 -11.86 -15.69 10.94
C ASP A 275 -10.54 -15.97 10.24
N ARG A 276 -9.84 -17.04 10.67
CA ARG A 276 -8.71 -17.62 9.92
C ARG A 276 -9.18 -18.78 9.09
N ARG A 277 -8.76 -18.81 7.82
CA ARG A 277 -9.15 -19.85 6.88
C ARG A 277 -7.95 -20.58 6.31
N PHE A 278 -8.19 -21.76 5.77
CA PHE A 278 -7.14 -22.49 5.05
C PHE A 278 -6.64 -21.65 3.86
N LEU A 279 -5.32 -21.50 3.78
CA LEU A 279 -4.64 -20.91 2.65
C LEU A 279 -3.66 -21.93 2.08
N LYS A 280 -3.77 -22.23 0.79
CA LYS A 280 -2.84 -23.11 0.09
C LYS A 280 -1.53 -22.39 -0.14
N GLY A 281 -0.43 -22.96 0.34
CA GLY A 281 0.92 -22.39 0.19
C GLY A 281 1.90 -23.02 1.18
N ASP A 282 3.13 -22.58 1.12
CA ASP A 282 4.19 -23.04 2.00
C ASP A 282 3.92 -22.64 3.45
N ARG A 283 4.42 -23.48 4.36
CA ARG A 283 4.37 -23.21 5.81
C ARG A 283 5.79 -22.98 6.30
N LEU A 284 5.93 -22.22 7.38
CA LEU A 284 7.22 -22.08 8.03
C LEU A 284 7.65 -23.42 8.62
N ASP A 285 8.88 -23.81 8.29
CA ASP A 285 9.57 -24.92 8.89
C ASP A 285 10.68 -24.38 9.82
N PHE A 286 10.43 -24.44 11.12
CA PHE A 286 11.35 -23.92 12.12
C PHE A 286 12.67 -24.71 12.22
N HIS A 287 12.69 -25.98 11.79
CA HIS A 287 13.92 -26.77 11.69
C HIS A 287 14.81 -26.28 10.55
N MET A 288 14.22 -25.83 9.44
CA MET A 288 14.94 -25.27 8.30
C MET A 288 15.36 -23.82 8.56
N LEU A 289 14.52 -23.05 9.23
CA LEU A 289 14.75 -21.63 9.53
C LEU A 289 15.98 -21.40 10.44
N LYS A 290 16.18 -22.24 11.43
CA LYS A 290 17.29 -22.26 12.40
C LYS A 290 17.46 -20.99 13.24
N GLN A 291 17.61 -19.81 12.61
CA GLN A 291 17.82 -18.54 13.30
C GLN A 291 17.10 -17.38 12.62
N ILE A 292 16.76 -16.39 13.40
CA ILE A 292 16.23 -15.08 12.98
C ILE A 292 17.18 -14.03 13.54
N THR A 293 17.50 -13.02 12.72
CA THR A 293 18.43 -11.95 13.09
C THR A 293 17.78 -10.59 12.97
N PHE A 294 18.24 -9.64 13.78
CA PHE A 294 17.76 -8.26 13.77
C PHE A 294 18.95 -7.31 13.63
N GLU A 295 18.74 -6.21 12.90
CA GLU A 295 19.71 -5.14 12.68
C GLU A 295 19.00 -3.79 12.82
N GLU A 296 19.76 -2.76 13.11
CA GLU A 296 19.29 -1.39 13.01
C GLU A 296 19.27 -0.95 11.53
N PRO A 297 18.27 -0.15 11.10
CA PRO A 297 18.29 0.43 9.76
C PRO A 297 19.44 1.45 9.61
N ASP A 298 20.24 1.33 8.54
CA ASP A 298 21.28 2.31 8.20
C ASP A 298 20.65 3.59 7.64
N ARG A 299 20.36 4.53 8.54
CA ARG A 299 19.70 5.81 8.23
C ARG A 299 20.64 6.83 7.55
N GLU A 300 21.95 6.62 7.63
CA GLU A 300 22.93 7.50 6.99
C GLU A 300 23.04 7.19 5.50
N THR A 301 23.07 5.91 5.13
CA THR A 301 23.14 5.47 3.74
C THR A 301 21.77 5.54 3.05
N PHE A 302 20.71 5.07 3.72
CA PHE A 302 19.35 5.00 3.15
C PHE A 302 18.48 6.14 3.68
N LYS A 303 18.59 7.29 3.05
CA LYS A 303 17.94 8.55 3.47
C LYS A 303 16.41 8.55 3.35
N GLY A 304 15.82 7.59 2.64
CA GLY A 304 14.36 7.52 2.48
C GLY A 304 13.60 7.41 3.78
N LEU A 305 14.08 6.60 4.73
CA LEU A 305 13.43 6.45 6.04
C LEU A 305 13.51 7.72 6.92
N PRO A 306 14.69 8.35 7.14
CA PRO A 306 14.74 9.59 7.92
C PRO A 306 13.95 10.74 7.29
N MET A 307 13.97 10.91 5.95
CA MET A 307 13.16 11.93 5.26
C MET A 307 11.65 11.70 5.46
N ALA A 308 11.20 10.45 5.43
CA ALA A 308 9.82 10.11 5.71
C ALA A 308 9.42 10.45 7.14
N ILE A 309 10.28 10.15 8.12
CA ILE A 309 10.04 10.50 9.53
C ILE A 309 9.97 12.02 9.69
N GLU A 310 10.87 12.77 9.06
CA GLU A 310 10.84 14.25 9.03
C GLU A 310 9.53 14.77 8.44
N ALA A 311 9.08 14.22 7.31
CA ALA A 311 7.81 14.58 6.70
C ALA A 311 6.62 14.30 7.63
N ALA A 312 6.63 13.15 8.32
CA ALA A 312 5.59 12.77 9.28
C ALA A 312 5.57 13.66 10.53
N GLN A 313 6.74 14.07 11.03
CA GLN A 313 6.89 14.99 12.16
C GLN A 313 6.45 16.42 11.81
N THR A 314 6.79 16.89 10.60
CA THR A 314 6.31 18.18 10.08
C THR A 314 4.79 18.18 9.95
N GLY A 315 4.21 17.05 9.50
CA GLY A 315 2.76 16.87 9.40
C GLY A 315 2.12 17.70 8.29
N GLY A 316 0.80 17.87 8.40
CA GLY A 316 0.01 18.60 7.40
C GLY A 316 0.20 18.06 5.99
N SER A 317 0.55 18.93 5.05
CA SER A 317 0.77 18.55 3.64
C SER A 317 2.17 18.02 3.33
N MET A 318 3.11 17.99 4.29
CA MET A 318 4.48 17.51 4.01
C MET A 318 4.54 16.03 3.59
N PRO A 319 3.78 15.10 4.19
CA PRO A 319 3.68 13.73 3.68
C PRO A 319 3.21 13.63 2.23
N THR A 320 2.34 14.53 1.78
CA THR A 320 1.89 14.60 0.38
C THR A 320 3.06 14.96 -0.55
N VAL A 321 3.85 15.96 -0.18
CA VAL A 321 5.04 16.35 -0.97
C VAL A 321 6.08 15.23 -1.01
N PHE A 322 6.36 14.62 0.14
CA PHE A 322 7.27 13.47 0.23
C PHE A 322 6.82 12.33 -0.71
N ASN A 323 5.55 11.94 -0.64
CA ASN A 323 5.00 10.86 -1.46
C ASN A 323 5.02 11.21 -2.95
N ALA A 324 4.55 12.40 -3.33
CA ALA A 324 4.53 12.85 -4.73
C ALA A 324 5.95 12.92 -5.31
N ALA A 325 6.90 13.47 -4.56
CA ALA A 325 8.29 13.53 -4.98
C ALA A 325 8.91 12.14 -5.19
N ASN A 326 8.65 11.21 -4.26
CA ASN A 326 9.08 9.84 -4.40
C ASN A 326 8.46 9.15 -5.62
N GLU A 327 7.15 9.27 -5.82
CA GLU A 327 6.47 8.62 -6.96
C GLU A 327 7.05 9.08 -8.30
N LEU A 328 7.28 10.38 -8.46
CA LEU A 328 7.83 10.90 -9.71
C LEU A 328 9.32 10.58 -9.87
N ALA A 329 10.11 10.66 -8.80
CA ALA A 329 11.52 10.28 -8.81
C ALA A 329 11.69 8.80 -9.19
N VAL A 330 10.93 7.91 -8.56
CA VAL A 330 10.95 6.48 -8.90
C VAL A 330 10.52 6.24 -10.34
N ARG A 331 9.51 6.94 -10.85
CA ARG A 331 9.10 6.85 -12.26
C ARG A 331 10.24 7.26 -13.20
N LYS A 332 10.96 8.36 -12.92
CA LYS A 332 12.11 8.81 -13.70
C LYS A 332 13.27 7.82 -13.62
N PHE A 333 13.55 7.25 -12.45
CA PHE A 333 14.55 6.21 -12.27
C PHE A 333 14.24 4.95 -13.08
N LEU A 334 12.99 4.46 -13.04
CA LEU A 334 12.53 3.32 -13.85
C LEU A 334 12.65 3.56 -15.36
N GLN A 335 12.64 4.82 -15.80
CA GLN A 335 12.88 5.24 -17.17
C GLN A 335 14.37 5.50 -17.49
N ASN A 336 15.27 5.25 -16.55
CA ASN A 336 16.71 5.54 -16.66
C ASN A 336 17.02 7.03 -16.95
N LYS A 337 16.18 7.96 -16.46
CA LYS A 337 16.38 9.41 -16.63
C LYS A 337 17.21 10.03 -15.51
N ILE A 338 17.27 9.40 -14.36
CA ILE A 338 18.00 9.84 -13.18
C ILE A 338 18.76 8.66 -12.55
N SER A 339 19.75 8.95 -11.70
CA SER A 339 20.46 7.94 -10.90
C SER A 339 19.67 7.52 -9.66
N PHE A 340 20.12 6.47 -8.98
CA PHE A 340 19.49 6.00 -7.74
C PHE A 340 19.56 7.07 -6.63
N LEU A 341 20.67 7.76 -6.48
CA LEU A 341 20.84 8.79 -5.45
C LEU A 341 20.03 10.06 -5.73
N ASP A 342 19.73 10.36 -7.01
CA ASP A 342 18.88 11.49 -7.37
C ASP A 342 17.46 11.35 -6.79
N ILE A 343 17.02 10.13 -6.48
CA ILE A 343 15.73 9.91 -5.81
C ILE A 343 15.68 10.68 -4.47
N TYR A 344 16.74 10.56 -3.66
CA TYR A 344 16.83 11.29 -2.39
C TYR A 344 16.95 12.79 -2.58
N GLU A 345 17.71 13.22 -3.61
CA GLU A 345 17.88 14.63 -3.94
C GLU A 345 16.56 15.30 -4.31
N ILE A 346 15.77 14.66 -5.17
CA ILE A 346 14.45 15.13 -5.60
C ILE A 346 13.50 15.24 -4.40
N ILE A 347 13.46 14.21 -3.55
CA ILE A 347 12.62 14.20 -2.35
C ILE A 347 13.03 15.36 -1.42
N GLY A 348 14.31 15.46 -1.09
CA GLY A 348 14.82 16.47 -0.15
C GLY A 348 14.59 17.90 -0.64
N GLN A 349 14.86 18.18 -1.92
CA GLN A 349 14.62 19.50 -2.51
C GLN A 349 13.12 19.82 -2.57
N SER A 350 12.26 18.85 -2.88
CA SER A 350 10.81 19.05 -2.88
C SER A 350 10.28 19.41 -1.50
N MET A 351 10.73 18.71 -0.45
CA MET A 351 10.37 19.00 0.94
C MET A 351 10.88 20.37 1.40
N SER A 352 12.16 20.68 1.13
CA SER A 352 12.79 21.93 1.57
C SER A 352 12.14 23.20 1.01
N ARG A 353 11.57 23.13 -0.20
CA ARG A 353 10.90 24.29 -0.83
C ARG A 353 9.45 24.47 -0.39
N HIS A 354 8.83 23.44 0.15
CA HIS A 354 7.41 23.45 0.48
C HIS A 354 7.15 24.08 1.84
N THR A 355 6.15 24.93 1.92
CA THR A 355 5.60 25.42 3.19
C THR A 355 4.37 24.58 3.54
N ALA A 356 4.45 23.82 4.62
CA ALA A 356 3.40 22.89 4.98
C ALA A 356 2.07 23.60 5.31
N VAL A 357 0.99 23.15 4.69
CA VAL A 357 -0.39 23.48 5.05
C VAL A 357 -0.78 22.56 6.22
N ALA A 358 -1.21 23.11 7.34
CA ALA A 358 -1.38 22.35 8.57
C ALA A 358 -2.49 21.29 8.52
N ASP A 359 -3.62 21.61 7.90
CA ASP A 359 -4.78 20.70 7.81
C ASP A 359 -5.37 20.76 6.38
N PRO A 360 -4.70 20.14 5.39
CA PRO A 360 -5.12 20.24 4.01
C PRO A 360 -6.36 19.38 3.75
N ASP A 361 -7.35 19.94 3.05
CA ASP A 361 -8.45 19.17 2.50
C ASP A 361 -8.02 18.34 1.27
N LEU A 362 -8.91 17.50 0.77
CA LEU A 362 -8.62 16.62 -0.35
C LEU A 362 -8.20 17.38 -1.62
N ASP A 363 -8.84 18.51 -1.94
CA ASP A 363 -8.53 19.27 -3.14
C ASP A 363 -7.16 19.94 -3.02
N GLN A 364 -6.81 20.44 -1.83
CA GLN A 364 -5.47 20.96 -1.52
C GLN A 364 -4.40 19.85 -1.61
N ILE A 365 -4.66 18.65 -1.10
CA ILE A 365 -3.76 17.49 -1.23
C ILE A 365 -3.46 17.20 -2.70
N LEU A 366 -4.49 17.13 -3.54
CA LEU A 366 -4.34 16.83 -4.97
C LEU A 366 -3.65 17.97 -5.76
N GLU A 367 -3.87 19.24 -5.38
CA GLU A 367 -3.17 20.36 -6.02
C GLU A 367 -1.68 20.38 -5.60
N ILE A 368 -1.36 20.09 -4.33
CA ILE A 368 0.03 20.01 -3.86
C ILE A 368 0.79 18.85 -4.56
N GLU A 369 0.14 17.71 -4.79
CA GLU A 369 0.71 16.63 -5.60
C GLU A 369 1.08 17.14 -7.00
N LYS A 370 0.14 17.78 -7.67
CA LYS A 370 0.29 18.31 -9.02
C LYS A 370 1.39 19.38 -9.10
N GLU A 371 1.41 20.33 -8.15
CA GLU A 371 2.47 21.35 -8.05
C GLU A 371 3.84 20.74 -7.84
N THR A 372 3.93 19.69 -7.01
CA THR A 372 5.17 18.95 -6.77
C THR A 372 5.65 18.28 -8.04
N TYR A 373 4.76 17.62 -8.79
CA TYR A 373 5.10 17.01 -10.08
C TYR A 373 5.57 18.06 -11.10
N GLN A 374 4.86 19.16 -11.25
CA GLN A 374 5.22 20.24 -12.19
C GLN A 374 6.60 20.81 -11.88
N TRP A 375 6.89 21.01 -10.61
CA TRP A 375 8.19 21.54 -10.20
C TRP A 375 9.33 20.57 -10.52
N ILE A 376 9.18 19.28 -10.21
CA ILE A 376 10.18 18.26 -10.52
C ILE A 376 10.38 18.15 -12.03
N GLU A 377 9.29 18.07 -12.82
CA GLU A 377 9.37 17.98 -14.28
C GLU A 377 10.08 19.20 -14.93
N SER A 378 10.11 20.35 -14.26
CA SER A 378 10.83 21.54 -14.74
C SER A 378 12.35 21.49 -14.51
N ARG A 379 12.87 20.49 -13.76
CA ARG A 379 14.27 20.45 -13.30
C ARG A 379 15.01 19.15 -13.62
N TRP A 380 14.32 18.03 -13.69
CA TRP A 380 14.89 16.70 -13.94
C TRP A 380 14.36 16.03 -15.21
#